data_6d64512eb9e475e90a5a97a46f4e6d49
#
_entry.id   6d64512eb9e475e90a5a97a46f4e6d49
#
_cell.length_a   1.000
_cell.length_b   1.000
_cell.length_c   1.000
_cell.angle_alpha   90.00
_cell.angle_beta   90.00
_cell.angle_gamma   90.00
#
_symmetry.space_group_name_H-M   'P 1'
#
loop_
_entity.id
_entity.type
_entity.pdbx_description
1 polymer ?
#
loop_
_entity_poly.entity_id
_entity_poly.type
_entity_poly.pdbx_seq_one_letter_code
_entity_poly.pdbx_strand_id
1 'polypeptide(L)'
;MPYLTAANDIKALIAKLAQAKILWVDTEIADYKSNPRLSLIQVLADSTDATGDATFLLDVLDKPELAKDFINQIMVNPNIEKVLHNASYDIRFLGNDEAQNVTCTLKMARKIPAYILPLPNRQLKTLIETLCGIAYVDKTEQSGDWAKRPLTHKQLEYAKMDAVYLAGVHRRLLEILAQCYPEPATENLTALGEKYQEKESQWKPLDAEIAEVKERIKAGMLAQKLKDTSYFDLSSSITMKVDFLTLAKLTQTEEIELNFPVTLTKEIQKQLGELIADPSFEVEEIASWRLNSNVQQRRKSTKKIAPEPESEDLTALGERYKEILPEWKLLDSEVEHLKDRIKKAMLVQNKENTPHFKLSSSSILKVDFAKLAKLAVSVGVELDFMVTLTQYIQKRLGEVINKIDVQIEYITSWRMTAKTVEDEEEEIPF
;
A
#
# COMPACT_ATOMS: atom_id res chain seq x y z
N MET A 1 37.29 2.40 3.74
CA MET A 1 36.05 1.98 4.41
C MET A 1 36.30 1.81 5.91
N PRO A 2 35.65 2.55 6.77
CA PRO A 2 35.75 2.39 8.21
C PRO A 2 34.74 1.35 8.75
N TYR A 3 35.24 0.16 9.10
CA TYR A 3 34.52 -0.81 9.92
C TYR A 3 34.88 -0.56 11.39
N LEU A 4 33.89 -0.09 12.15
CA LEU A 4 34.07 0.37 13.52
C LEU A 4 33.55 -0.68 14.51
N THR A 5 34.43 -1.12 15.41
CA THR A 5 34.14 -2.09 16.46
C THR A 5 34.28 -1.51 17.87
N ALA A 6 35.05 -0.43 18.01
CA ALA A 6 35.27 0.22 19.31
C ALA A 6 34.09 1.18 19.64
N ALA A 7 33.54 1.06 20.85
CA ALA A 7 32.36 1.83 21.26
C ALA A 7 32.57 3.35 21.18
N ASN A 8 33.75 3.83 21.58
CA ASN A 8 34.05 5.27 21.55
C ASN A 8 34.08 5.83 20.12
N ASP A 9 34.62 5.07 19.17
CA ASP A 9 34.68 5.48 17.76
C ASP A 9 33.28 5.52 17.15
N ILE A 10 32.45 4.53 17.48
CA ILE A 10 31.04 4.47 17.03
C ILE A 10 30.27 5.67 17.61
N LYS A 11 30.39 5.98 18.90
CA LYS A 11 29.75 7.13 19.51
C LYS A 11 30.18 8.46 18.90
N ALA A 12 31.48 8.63 18.68
CA ALA A 12 32.02 9.82 18.03
C ALA A 12 31.48 9.99 16.61
N LEU A 13 31.37 8.87 15.85
CA LEU A 13 30.79 8.88 14.52
C LEU A 13 29.28 9.21 14.56
N ILE A 14 28.51 8.61 15.45
CA ILE A 14 27.08 8.90 15.60
C ILE A 14 26.86 10.40 15.84
N ALA A 15 27.65 11.02 16.74
CA ALA A 15 27.58 12.46 17.00
C ALA A 15 27.90 13.31 15.76
N LYS A 16 28.83 12.85 14.91
CA LYS A 16 29.15 13.50 13.63
C LYS A 16 28.01 13.34 12.62
N LEU A 17 27.46 12.14 12.48
CA LEU A 17 26.36 11.82 11.56
C LEU A 17 25.07 12.52 11.96
N ALA A 18 24.87 12.86 13.22
CA ALA A 18 23.74 13.64 13.72
C ALA A 18 23.66 15.07 13.14
N GLN A 19 24.71 15.55 12.47
CA GLN A 19 24.75 16.83 11.75
C GLN A 19 24.42 16.69 10.25
N ALA A 20 24.23 15.47 9.74
CA ALA A 20 23.88 15.24 8.34
C ALA A 20 22.44 15.67 8.03
N LYS A 21 22.18 16.05 6.79
CA LYS A 21 20.81 16.30 6.31
C LYS A 21 20.11 15.04 5.84
N ILE A 22 20.88 14.12 5.29
CA ILE A 22 20.38 12.87 4.72
C ILE A 22 21.39 11.75 5.00
N LEU A 23 20.89 10.57 5.32
CA LEU A 23 21.67 9.36 5.55
C LEU A 23 21.00 8.20 4.82
N TRP A 24 21.79 7.40 4.10
CA TRP A 24 21.35 6.13 3.55
C TRP A 24 21.76 5.05 4.53
N VAL A 25 20.77 4.32 5.01
CA VAL A 25 20.94 3.38 6.13
C VAL A 25 20.44 2.01 5.70
N ASP A 26 21.22 0.97 6.03
CA ASP A 26 20.83 -0.42 5.91
C ASP A 26 21.23 -1.19 7.16
N THR A 27 20.71 -2.41 7.38
CA THR A 27 21.00 -3.19 8.59
C THR A 27 21.23 -4.65 8.27
N GLU A 28 22.11 -5.31 9.07
CA GLU A 28 22.23 -6.76 9.08
C GLU A 28 21.77 -7.32 10.41
N ILE A 29 21.01 -8.40 10.33
CA ILE A 29 20.37 -9.02 11.49
C ILE A 29 20.96 -10.41 11.74
N ALA A 30 21.50 -10.60 12.94
CA ALA A 30 21.96 -11.90 13.42
C ALA A 30 20.75 -12.71 13.92
N ASP A 31 20.87 -14.05 13.82
CA ASP A 31 19.92 -15.02 14.42
C ASP A 31 18.45 -14.82 14.03
N TYR A 32 18.20 -14.33 12.81
CA TYR A 32 16.88 -13.88 12.36
C TYR A 32 15.76 -14.94 12.45
N LYS A 33 16.11 -16.25 12.44
CA LYS A 33 15.15 -17.37 12.55
C LYS A 33 14.73 -17.71 13.98
N SER A 34 15.50 -17.28 14.98
CA SER A 34 15.30 -17.69 16.37
C SER A 34 15.11 -16.50 17.30
N ASN A 35 16.14 -15.67 17.43
CA ASN A 35 16.12 -14.49 18.30
C ASN A 35 16.84 -13.34 17.57
N PRO A 36 16.15 -12.62 16.68
CA PRO A 36 16.76 -11.63 15.82
C PRO A 36 17.41 -10.49 16.61
N ARG A 37 18.69 -10.22 16.33
CA ARG A 37 19.50 -9.18 16.98
C ARG A 37 20.14 -8.31 15.92
N LEU A 38 20.12 -7.00 16.12
CA LEU A 38 20.82 -6.05 15.25
C LEU A 38 22.33 -6.32 15.32
N SER A 39 22.94 -6.62 14.20
CA SER A 39 24.36 -6.97 14.10
C SER A 39 25.21 -5.82 13.57
N LEU A 40 24.77 -5.21 12.48
CA LEU A 40 25.51 -4.17 11.80
C LEU A 40 24.55 -3.05 11.37
N ILE A 41 25.02 -1.80 11.45
CA ILE A 41 24.36 -0.65 10.82
C ILE A 41 25.31 -0.10 9.76
N GLN A 42 24.85 -0.08 8.51
CA GLN A 42 25.55 0.55 7.41
C GLN A 42 25.04 1.98 7.24
N VAL A 43 25.94 2.95 7.14
CA VAL A 43 25.55 4.36 6.97
C VAL A 43 26.44 5.03 5.94
N LEU A 44 25.80 5.63 4.95
CA LEU A 44 26.43 6.52 3.99
C LEU A 44 25.86 7.93 4.15
N ALA A 45 26.73 8.94 4.15
CA ALA A 45 26.35 10.35 4.21
C ALA A 45 26.70 11.13 2.92
N ASP A 46 27.46 10.52 2.03
CA ASP A 46 27.90 11.11 0.76
C ASP A 46 27.29 10.34 -0.43
N SER A 47 26.28 10.91 -1.07
CA SER A 47 25.60 10.31 -2.21
C SER A 47 26.47 10.20 -3.47
N THR A 48 27.64 10.79 -3.49
CA THR A 48 28.57 10.76 -4.63
C THR A 48 29.53 9.61 -4.55
N ASP A 49 29.67 8.95 -3.39
CA ASP A 49 30.48 7.75 -3.24
C ASP A 49 29.91 6.60 -4.06
N ALA A 50 30.68 6.11 -5.00
CA ALA A 50 30.35 4.96 -5.84
C ALA A 50 31.16 3.71 -5.46
N THR A 51 32.11 3.82 -4.52
CA THR A 51 33.06 2.77 -4.13
C THR A 51 32.76 2.18 -2.76
N GLY A 52 31.97 2.88 -1.96
CA GLY A 52 31.69 2.57 -0.56
C GLY A 52 32.81 2.95 0.40
N ASP A 53 33.83 3.70 -0.05
CA ASP A 53 34.93 4.12 0.82
C ASP A 53 34.46 5.10 1.90
N ALA A 54 33.38 5.83 1.66
CA ALA A 54 32.73 6.71 2.63
C ALA A 54 31.59 6.03 3.43
N THR A 55 31.30 4.74 3.17
CA THR A 55 30.31 3.99 3.95
C THR A 55 30.91 3.57 5.29
N PHE A 56 30.23 3.89 6.37
CA PHE A 56 30.57 3.48 7.72
C PHE A 56 29.81 2.20 8.08
N LEU A 57 30.53 1.20 8.60
CA LEU A 57 29.97 -0.04 9.12
C LEU A 57 30.11 -0.05 10.64
N LEU A 58 29.00 0.06 11.35
CA LEU A 58 28.95 0.11 12.80
C LEU A 58 28.64 -1.29 13.35
N ASP A 59 29.59 -1.93 13.99
CA ASP A 59 29.40 -3.22 14.66
C ASP A 59 28.71 -3.01 16.00
N VAL A 60 27.42 -3.28 16.02
CA VAL A 60 26.56 -3.13 17.19
C VAL A 60 26.11 -4.47 17.79
N LEU A 61 26.62 -5.58 17.25
CA LEU A 61 26.29 -6.90 17.79
C LEU A 61 26.64 -6.95 19.29
N ASP A 62 25.65 -7.35 20.10
CA ASP A 62 25.76 -7.43 21.57
C ASP A 62 26.13 -6.11 22.26
N LYS A 63 25.87 -4.98 21.60
CA LYS A 63 26.08 -3.61 22.11
C LYS A 63 24.81 -2.76 21.98
N PRO A 64 23.74 -3.14 22.65
CA PRO A 64 22.42 -2.49 22.48
C PRO A 64 22.44 -0.99 22.83
N GLU A 65 23.38 -0.55 23.68
CA GLU A 65 23.58 0.84 24.03
C GLU A 65 24.02 1.68 22.81
N LEU A 66 24.82 1.13 21.89
CA LEU A 66 25.25 1.82 20.68
C LEU A 66 24.11 1.93 19.66
N ALA A 67 23.30 0.88 19.53
CA ALA A 67 22.09 0.93 18.74
C ALA A 67 21.11 1.98 19.30
N LYS A 68 20.96 2.04 20.61
CA LYS A 68 20.15 3.05 21.29
C LYS A 68 20.68 4.48 21.08
N ASP A 69 21.98 4.68 21.12
CA ASP A 69 22.63 5.97 20.82
C ASP A 69 22.34 6.40 19.37
N PHE A 70 22.40 5.47 18.41
CA PHE A 70 22.05 5.73 17.01
C PHE A 70 20.56 6.09 16.85
N ILE A 71 19.68 5.36 17.51
CA ILE A 71 18.23 5.65 17.51
C ILE A 71 17.99 7.06 18.07
N ASN A 72 18.50 7.36 19.24
CA ASN A 72 18.23 8.62 19.95
C ASN A 72 18.77 9.86 19.23
N GLN A 73 19.91 9.76 18.54
CA GLN A 73 20.55 10.92 17.92
C GLN A 73 20.20 11.05 16.42
N ILE A 74 19.92 9.93 15.74
CA ILE A 74 19.70 9.89 14.29
C ILE A 74 18.25 9.53 13.95
N MET A 75 17.77 8.35 14.39
CA MET A 75 16.48 7.84 13.88
C MET A 75 15.29 8.69 14.33
N VAL A 76 15.28 9.17 15.57
CA VAL A 76 14.21 10.04 16.09
C VAL A 76 14.35 11.51 15.68
N ASN A 77 15.47 11.89 15.06
CA ASN A 77 15.70 13.28 14.66
C ASN A 77 14.93 13.62 13.37
N PRO A 78 13.91 14.52 13.42
CA PRO A 78 13.12 14.89 12.26
C PRO A 78 13.90 15.71 11.21
N ASN A 79 15.03 16.30 11.59
CA ASN A 79 15.83 17.13 10.69
C ASN A 79 16.80 16.33 9.80
N ILE A 80 16.94 15.04 10.07
CA ILE A 80 17.74 14.12 9.27
C ILE A 80 16.80 13.24 8.46
N GLU A 81 16.93 13.21 7.16
CA GLU A 81 16.24 12.22 6.33
C GLU A 81 17.00 10.89 6.38
N LYS A 82 16.31 9.82 6.75
CA LYS A 82 16.85 8.44 6.71
C LYS A 82 16.23 7.71 5.55
N VAL A 83 17.08 7.34 4.58
CA VAL A 83 16.68 6.61 3.39
C VAL A 83 16.99 5.14 3.60
N LEU A 84 15.98 4.28 3.46
CA LEU A 84 16.10 2.82 3.56
C LEU A 84 15.34 2.16 2.40
N HIS A 85 15.65 0.89 2.12
CA HIS A 85 14.84 0.07 1.24
C HIS A 85 13.99 -0.89 2.07
N ASN A 86 12.68 -1.00 1.79
CA ASN A 86 11.75 -1.77 2.62
C ASN A 86 11.83 -1.40 4.12
N ALA A 87 11.89 -0.10 4.39
CA ALA A 87 12.16 0.49 5.70
C ALA A 87 11.37 -0.12 6.88
N SER A 88 10.19 -0.69 6.62
CA SER A 88 9.38 -1.35 7.66
C SER A 88 10.08 -2.55 8.31
N TYR A 89 11.06 -3.13 7.65
CA TYR A 89 11.88 -4.20 8.23
C TYR A 89 12.91 -3.66 9.21
N ASP A 90 13.74 -2.73 8.77
CA ASP A 90 14.87 -2.20 9.53
C ASP A 90 14.46 -1.35 10.73
N ILE A 91 13.42 -0.54 10.58
CA ILE A 91 12.96 0.33 11.66
C ILE A 91 12.49 -0.44 12.89
N ARG A 92 12.11 -1.73 12.76
CA ARG A 92 11.80 -2.58 13.93
C ARG A 92 12.98 -2.70 14.90
N PHE A 93 14.20 -2.58 14.38
CA PHE A 93 15.46 -2.62 15.15
C PHE A 93 16.04 -1.22 15.37
N LEU A 94 15.50 -0.20 14.68
CA LEU A 94 15.98 1.17 14.68
C LEU A 94 14.94 2.17 15.22
N GLY A 95 14.23 1.81 16.29
CA GLY A 95 13.34 2.73 17.01
C GLY A 95 11.86 2.61 16.69
N ASN A 96 11.46 1.73 15.77
CA ASN A 96 10.07 1.43 15.40
C ASN A 96 9.25 2.72 15.16
N ASP A 97 8.15 2.93 15.90
CA ASP A 97 7.24 4.07 15.74
C ASP A 97 7.86 5.42 16.17
N GLU A 98 9.01 5.41 16.84
CA GLU A 98 9.74 6.63 17.23
C GLU A 98 10.59 7.18 16.08
N ALA A 99 10.88 6.36 15.05
CA ALA A 99 11.67 6.79 13.89
C ALA A 99 10.91 7.86 13.08
N GLN A 100 11.56 8.99 12.83
CA GLN A 100 10.98 10.14 12.13
C GLN A 100 11.72 10.40 10.82
N ASN A 101 11.05 11.06 9.86
CA ASN A 101 11.59 11.46 8.57
C ASN A 101 12.29 10.30 7.83
N VAL A 102 11.57 9.18 7.70
CA VAL A 102 12.05 7.97 7.02
C VAL A 102 11.51 7.92 5.59
N THR A 103 12.41 7.92 4.63
CA THR A 103 12.14 7.73 3.20
C THR A 103 12.38 6.26 2.83
N CYS A 104 11.37 5.61 2.25
CA CYS A 104 11.46 4.23 1.81
C CYS A 104 11.52 4.15 0.28
N THR A 105 12.64 3.71 -0.29
CA THR A 105 12.81 3.59 -1.75
C THR A 105 11.88 2.56 -2.39
N LEU A 106 11.48 1.50 -1.67
CA LEU A 106 10.42 0.59 -2.12
C LEU A 106 9.08 1.32 -2.32
N LYS A 107 8.69 2.16 -1.34
CA LYS A 107 7.47 2.98 -1.46
C LYS A 107 7.58 4.01 -2.58
N MET A 108 8.77 4.59 -2.79
CA MET A 108 9.03 5.49 -3.92
C MET A 108 8.88 4.78 -5.27
N ALA A 109 9.50 3.60 -5.42
CA ALA A 109 9.41 2.81 -6.65
C ALA A 109 7.97 2.36 -6.95
N ARG A 110 7.17 2.07 -5.92
CA ARG A 110 5.74 1.73 -6.06
C ARG A 110 4.87 2.92 -6.51
N LYS A 111 5.31 4.15 -6.29
CA LYS A 111 4.63 5.36 -6.80
C LYS A 111 4.86 5.60 -8.29
N ILE A 112 5.92 5.04 -8.87
CA ILE A 112 6.20 5.18 -10.30
C ILE A 112 5.26 4.23 -11.06
N PRO A 113 4.48 4.75 -12.02
CA PRO A 113 3.58 3.96 -12.84
C PRO A 113 4.30 2.82 -13.56
N ALA A 114 3.66 1.65 -13.65
CA ALA A 114 4.27 0.45 -14.24
C ALA A 114 4.67 0.63 -15.71
N TYR A 115 3.95 1.46 -16.47
CA TYR A 115 4.31 1.74 -17.87
C TYR A 115 5.57 2.59 -18.02
N ILE A 116 5.99 3.33 -16.97
CA ILE A 116 7.23 4.11 -16.93
C ILE A 116 8.38 3.25 -16.41
N LEU A 117 8.10 2.43 -15.39
CA LEU A 117 9.06 1.53 -14.79
C LEU A 117 8.50 0.10 -14.77
N PRO A 118 8.51 -0.60 -15.94
CA PRO A 118 7.93 -1.93 -16.11
C PRO A 118 8.86 -3.02 -15.54
N LEU A 119 8.94 -3.10 -14.21
CA LEU A 119 9.77 -4.09 -13.51
C LEU A 119 8.94 -5.28 -13.04
N PRO A 120 9.52 -6.49 -13.01
CA PRO A 120 8.86 -7.67 -12.47
C PRO A 120 8.55 -7.52 -10.98
N ASN A 121 9.49 -6.94 -10.25
CA ASN A 121 9.34 -6.64 -8.82
C ASN A 121 10.03 -5.31 -8.46
N ARG A 122 9.96 -4.91 -7.21
CA ARG A 122 10.55 -3.66 -6.69
C ARG A 122 11.65 -3.94 -5.66
N GLN A 123 12.28 -5.12 -5.71
CA GLN A 123 13.41 -5.47 -4.86
C GLN A 123 14.60 -4.55 -5.15
N LEU A 124 15.42 -4.30 -4.13
CA LEU A 124 16.58 -3.42 -4.27
C LEU A 124 17.51 -3.87 -5.40
N LYS A 125 17.78 -5.18 -5.51
CA LYS A 125 18.58 -5.76 -6.60
C LYS A 125 18.03 -5.39 -7.98
N THR A 126 16.76 -5.61 -8.23
CA THR A 126 16.11 -5.29 -9.52
C THR A 126 16.19 -3.80 -9.83
N LEU A 127 15.99 -2.95 -8.82
CA LEU A 127 16.12 -1.49 -8.97
C LEU A 127 17.58 -1.09 -9.29
N ILE A 128 18.57 -1.70 -8.64
CA ILE A 128 20.00 -1.42 -8.90
C ILE A 128 20.37 -1.80 -10.34
N GLU A 129 20.02 -3.01 -10.75
CA GLU A 129 20.33 -3.52 -12.09
C GLU A 129 19.69 -2.64 -13.18
N THR A 130 18.46 -2.23 -12.97
CA THR A 130 17.70 -1.45 -13.97
C THR A 130 18.06 0.04 -13.94
N LEU A 131 18.11 0.66 -12.78
CA LEU A 131 18.24 2.12 -12.65
C LEU A 131 19.69 2.60 -12.60
N CYS A 132 20.58 1.77 -12.06
CA CYS A 132 21.99 2.13 -11.92
C CYS A 132 22.89 1.49 -13.00
N GLY A 133 22.34 0.61 -13.86
CA GLY A 133 23.08 -0.03 -14.95
C GLY A 133 24.13 -1.04 -14.47
N ILE A 134 23.96 -1.60 -13.29
CA ILE A 134 24.86 -2.59 -12.70
C ILE A 134 24.37 -3.97 -13.12
N ALA A 135 25.11 -4.64 -14.00
CA ALA A 135 24.67 -5.90 -14.62
C ALA A 135 24.50 -7.07 -13.64
N TYR A 136 25.16 -7.03 -12.50
CA TYR A 136 25.10 -8.10 -11.49
C TYR A 136 25.31 -7.55 -10.09
N VAL A 137 24.39 -7.87 -9.19
CA VAL A 137 24.50 -7.57 -7.76
C VAL A 137 24.61 -8.89 -7.01
N ASP A 138 25.78 -9.10 -6.36
CA ASP A 138 26.01 -10.28 -5.54
C ASP A 138 25.18 -10.18 -4.23
N LYS A 139 24.26 -11.10 -4.02
CA LYS A 139 23.42 -11.20 -2.83
C LYS A 139 23.72 -12.45 -1.98
N THR A 140 24.85 -13.11 -2.22
CA THR A 140 25.22 -14.34 -1.49
C THR A 140 25.36 -14.13 0.01
N GLU A 141 25.76 -12.94 0.46
CA GLU A 141 25.93 -12.61 1.88
C GLU A 141 24.64 -12.09 2.53
N GLN A 142 23.56 -11.85 1.77
CA GLN A 142 22.28 -11.39 2.32
C GLN A 142 21.73 -12.32 3.41
N SER A 143 21.88 -13.63 3.23
CA SER A 143 21.52 -14.66 4.21
C SER A 143 22.72 -15.21 4.98
N GLY A 144 23.83 -14.45 5.04
CA GLY A 144 25.05 -14.83 5.72
C GLY A 144 24.90 -14.94 7.23
N ASP A 145 25.87 -15.56 7.88
CA ASP A 145 25.94 -15.63 9.35
C ASP A 145 26.46 -14.29 9.92
N TRP A 146 25.54 -13.38 10.19
CA TRP A 146 25.84 -12.06 10.76
C TRP A 146 26.07 -12.08 12.28
N ALA A 147 25.94 -13.25 12.93
CA ALA A 147 26.33 -13.42 14.33
C ALA A 147 27.83 -13.69 14.51
N LYS A 148 28.48 -14.19 13.47
CA LYS A 148 29.90 -14.58 13.54
C LYS A 148 30.83 -13.37 13.52
N ARG A 149 31.91 -13.46 14.32
CA ARG A 149 33.03 -12.50 14.31
C ARG A 149 34.36 -13.21 14.22
N PRO A 150 35.37 -12.63 13.53
CA PRO A 150 35.27 -11.40 12.73
C PRO A 150 34.42 -11.61 11.47
N LEU A 151 33.84 -10.53 10.94
CA LEU A 151 33.18 -10.55 9.63
C LEU A 151 34.16 -10.88 8.53
N THR A 152 33.75 -11.62 7.53
CA THR A 152 34.57 -11.94 6.36
C THR A 152 34.71 -10.70 5.47
N HIS A 153 35.77 -10.71 4.64
CA HIS A 153 35.96 -9.65 3.64
C HIS A 153 34.75 -9.50 2.71
N LYS A 154 34.12 -10.63 2.31
CA LYS A 154 32.92 -10.62 1.46
C LYS A 154 31.73 -9.95 2.18
N GLN A 155 31.48 -10.25 3.45
CA GLN A 155 30.45 -9.60 4.23
C GLN A 155 30.69 -8.09 4.35
N LEU A 156 31.93 -7.68 4.60
CA LEU A 156 32.27 -6.26 4.68
C LEU A 156 32.08 -5.53 3.34
N GLU A 157 32.48 -6.15 2.23
CA GLU A 157 32.26 -5.58 0.90
C GLU A 157 30.78 -5.54 0.52
N TYR A 158 30.01 -6.57 0.85
CA TYR A 158 28.57 -6.62 0.67
C TYR A 158 27.89 -5.48 1.42
N ALA A 159 28.07 -5.40 2.75
CA ALA A 159 27.45 -4.40 3.60
C ALA A 159 27.83 -2.95 3.21
N LYS A 160 29.08 -2.74 2.78
CA LYS A 160 29.54 -1.44 2.29
C LYS A 160 28.76 -0.99 1.06
N MET A 161 28.53 -1.91 0.12
CA MET A 161 27.91 -1.58 -1.15
C MET A 161 26.41 -1.41 -1.08
N ASP A 162 25.71 -2.02 -0.12
CA ASP A 162 24.26 -1.88 0.01
C ASP A 162 23.86 -0.42 0.25
N ALA A 163 24.55 0.32 1.10
CA ALA A 163 24.30 1.75 1.32
C ALA A 163 24.58 2.62 0.07
N VAL A 164 25.63 2.26 -0.71
CA VAL A 164 25.97 2.93 -1.98
C VAL A 164 24.88 2.69 -3.03
N TYR A 165 24.46 1.46 -3.18
CA TYR A 165 23.39 1.08 -4.11
C TYR A 165 22.09 1.76 -3.75
N LEU A 166 21.76 1.80 -2.46
CA LEU A 166 20.58 2.48 -1.95
C LEU A 166 20.59 3.97 -2.31
N ALA A 167 21.74 4.65 -2.16
CA ALA A 167 21.91 6.06 -2.55
C ALA A 167 21.72 6.26 -4.05
N GLY A 168 22.32 5.38 -4.86
CA GLY A 168 22.15 5.39 -6.33
C GLY A 168 20.70 5.24 -6.75
N VAL A 169 20.02 4.22 -6.22
CA VAL A 169 18.59 3.97 -6.48
C VAL A 169 17.74 5.14 -6.03
N HIS A 170 17.96 5.67 -4.82
CA HIS A 170 17.20 6.82 -4.30
C HIS A 170 17.27 8.02 -5.25
N ARG A 171 18.47 8.41 -5.69
CA ARG A 171 18.67 9.51 -6.63
C ARG A 171 17.92 9.29 -7.95
N ARG A 172 18.02 8.08 -8.53
CA ARG A 172 17.34 7.77 -9.79
C ARG A 172 15.82 7.78 -9.64
N LEU A 173 15.31 7.28 -8.51
CA LEU A 173 13.87 7.32 -8.22
C LEU A 173 13.36 8.76 -8.08
N LEU A 174 14.13 9.67 -7.46
CA LEU A 174 13.76 11.09 -7.38
C LEU A 174 13.68 11.73 -8.76
N GLU A 175 14.66 11.46 -9.65
CA GLU A 175 14.66 11.97 -11.04
C GLU A 175 13.42 11.50 -11.81
N ILE A 176 13.09 10.21 -11.72
CA ILE A 176 11.93 9.62 -12.40
C ILE A 176 10.63 10.19 -11.82
N LEU A 177 10.49 10.27 -10.50
CA LEU A 177 9.29 10.82 -9.86
C LEU A 177 9.05 12.29 -10.25
N ALA A 178 10.09 13.09 -10.34
CA ALA A 178 9.98 14.48 -10.81
C ALA A 178 9.46 14.56 -12.24
N GLN A 179 9.83 13.63 -13.12
CA GLN A 179 9.31 13.55 -14.49
C GLN A 179 7.87 13.01 -14.55
N CYS A 180 7.55 12.02 -13.68
CA CYS A 180 6.20 11.45 -13.62
C CYS A 180 5.16 12.48 -13.15
N TYR A 181 5.54 13.34 -12.21
CA TYR A 181 4.65 14.28 -11.54
C TYR A 181 5.16 15.71 -11.65
N PRO A 182 5.05 16.32 -12.86
CA PRO A 182 5.38 17.72 -13.05
C PRO A 182 4.45 18.62 -12.23
N GLU A 183 4.80 19.91 -12.15
CA GLU A 183 4.03 20.89 -11.38
C GLU A 183 2.58 21.00 -11.92
N PRO A 184 1.55 20.64 -11.12
CA PRO A 184 0.16 20.62 -11.59
C PRO A 184 -0.37 21.95 -12.11
N ALA A 185 0.19 23.08 -11.61
CA ALA A 185 -0.19 24.41 -12.06
C ALA A 185 0.19 24.70 -13.53
N THR A 186 1.23 24.02 -14.04
CA THR A 186 1.77 24.22 -15.39
C THR A 186 1.26 23.20 -16.41
N GLU A 187 0.50 22.20 -15.98
CA GLU A 187 0.00 21.13 -16.85
C GLU A 187 -0.96 21.63 -17.92
N ASN A 188 -0.76 21.18 -19.16
CA ASN A 188 -1.70 21.42 -20.25
C ASN A 188 -2.85 20.42 -20.22
N LEU A 189 -3.97 20.84 -19.65
CA LEU A 189 -5.16 19.99 -19.47
C LEU A 189 -5.77 19.50 -20.79
N THR A 190 -5.66 20.26 -21.89
CA THR A 190 -6.16 19.84 -23.20
C THR A 190 -5.31 18.69 -23.75
N ALA A 191 -3.98 18.87 -23.78
CA ALA A 191 -3.06 17.83 -24.24
C ALA A 191 -3.13 16.57 -23.39
N LEU A 192 -3.25 16.72 -22.05
CA LEU A 192 -3.45 15.57 -21.17
C LEU A 192 -4.78 14.85 -21.43
N GLY A 193 -5.84 15.60 -21.72
CA GLY A 193 -7.14 15.05 -22.06
C GLY A 193 -7.15 14.27 -23.37
N GLU A 194 -6.50 14.79 -24.40
CA GLU A 194 -6.31 14.11 -25.69
C GLU A 194 -5.53 12.80 -25.52
N LYS A 195 -4.41 12.86 -24.81
CA LYS A 195 -3.60 11.67 -24.51
C LYS A 195 -4.39 10.64 -23.71
N TYR A 196 -5.17 11.08 -22.71
CA TYR A 196 -6.03 10.17 -21.95
C TYR A 196 -7.05 9.47 -22.85
N GLN A 197 -7.73 10.17 -23.75
CA GLN A 197 -8.72 9.57 -24.64
C GLN A 197 -8.10 8.55 -25.61
N GLU A 198 -6.90 8.84 -26.13
CA GLU A 198 -6.15 7.88 -26.94
C GLU A 198 -5.91 6.58 -26.17
N LYS A 199 -5.33 6.69 -24.97
CA LYS A 199 -4.99 5.53 -24.13
C LYS A 199 -6.22 4.78 -23.60
N GLU A 200 -7.26 5.52 -23.20
CA GLU A 200 -8.54 4.94 -22.78
C GLU A 200 -9.18 4.12 -23.89
N SER A 201 -9.08 4.56 -25.15
CA SER A 201 -9.62 3.83 -26.30
C SER A 201 -8.92 2.48 -26.55
N GLN A 202 -7.63 2.38 -26.25
CA GLN A 202 -6.84 1.15 -26.30
C GLN A 202 -7.10 0.25 -25.08
N TRP A 203 -7.22 0.85 -23.90
CA TRP A 203 -7.41 0.15 -22.62
C TRP A 203 -8.80 -0.50 -22.49
N LYS A 204 -9.88 0.20 -22.86
CA LYS A 204 -11.26 -0.28 -22.67
C LYS A 204 -11.57 -1.66 -23.22
N PRO A 205 -11.16 -2.03 -24.45
CA PRO A 205 -11.40 -3.38 -24.97
C PRO A 205 -10.72 -4.46 -24.12
N LEU A 206 -9.46 -4.22 -23.73
CA LEU A 206 -8.70 -5.16 -22.91
C LEU A 206 -9.27 -5.27 -21.49
N ASP A 207 -9.70 -4.15 -20.89
CA ASP A 207 -10.33 -4.13 -19.58
C ASP A 207 -11.64 -4.92 -19.57
N ALA A 208 -12.46 -4.76 -20.62
CA ALA A 208 -13.69 -5.53 -20.78
C ALA A 208 -13.41 -7.02 -20.96
N GLU A 209 -12.39 -7.38 -21.75
CA GLU A 209 -12.01 -8.77 -21.96
C GLU A 209 -11.45 -9.41 -20.68
N ILE A 210 -10.58 -8.73 -19.94
CA ILE A 210 -10.05 -9.21 -18.65
C ILE A 210 -11.19 -9.43 -17.66
N ALA A 211 -12.13 -8.49 -17.57
CA ALA A 211 -13.28 -8.61 -16.68
C ALA A 211 -14.14 -9.82 -17.06
N GLU A 212 -14.44 -10.02 -18.36
CA GLU A 212 -15.21 -11.18 -18.86
C GLU A 212 -14.48 -12.49 -18.52
N VAL A 213 -13.19 -12.59 -18.83
CA VAL A 213 -12.38 -13.80 -18.57
C VAL A 213 -12.36 -14.13 -17.08
N LYS A 214 -12.14 -13.14 -16.20
CA LYS A 214 -12.15 -13.34 -14.74
C LYS A 214 -13.51 -13.85 -14.24
N GLU A 215 -14.62 -13.25 -14.70
CA GLU A 215 -15.96 -13.70 -14.30
C GLU A 215 -16.26 -15.12 -14.75
N ARG A 216 -15.88 -15.50 -15.98
CA ARG A 216 -16.03 -16.85 -16.50
C ARG A 216 -15.20 -17.86 -15.71
N ILE A 217 -13.93 -17.56 -15.42
CA ILE A 217 -13.07 -18.43 -14.59
C ILE A 217 -13.70 -18.62 -13.20
N LYS A 218 -14.10 -17.54 -12.54
CA LYS A 218 -14.71 -17.61 -11.21
C LYS A 218 -16.00 -18.43 -11.21
N ALA A 219 -16.88 -18.20 -12.18
CA ALA A 219 -18.12 -18.96 -12.33
C ALA A 219 -17.84 -20.44 -12.59
N GLY A 220 -16.89 -20.76 -13.49
CA GLY A 220 -16.48 -22.12 -13.77
C GLY A 220 -15.86 -22.83 -12.57
N MET A 221 -14.97 -22.18 -11.83
CA MET A 221 -14.40 -22.73 -10.58
C MET A 221 -15.47 -23.06 -9.55
N LEU A 222 -16.46 -22.16 -9.37
CA LEU A 222 -17.58 -22.40 -8.44
C LEU A 222 -18.45 -23.56 -8.89
N ALA A 223 -18.85 -23.62 -10.17
CA ALA A 223 -19.68 -24.68 -10.74
C ALA A 223 -19.00 -26.06 -10.69
N GLN A 224 -17.71 -26.10 -11.03
CA GLN A 224 -16.88 -27.32 -10.99
C GLN A 224 -16.35 -27.64 -9.57
N LYS A 225 -16.71 -26.84 -8.55
CA LYS A 225 -16.29 -26.99 -7.14
C LYS A 225 -14.76 -27.04 -6.95
N LEU A 226 -14.04 -26.30 -7.79
CA LEU A 226 -12.58 -26.18 -7.71
C LEU A 226 -12.19 -25.00 -6.85
N LYS A 227 -11.25 -25.19 -5.94
CA LYS A 227 -10.65 -24.13 -5.13
C LYS A 227 -9.34 -23.64 -5.71
N ASP A 228 -8.75 -24.41 -6.60
CA ASP A 228 -7.40 -24.23 -7.12
C ASP A 228 -7.33 -24.63 -8.60
N THR A 229 -6.61 -23.86 -9.42
CA THR A 229 -6.24 -24.13 -10.79
C THR A 229 -4.77 -23.77 -10.99
N SER A 230 -4.20 -24.03 -12.17
CA SER A 230 -2.83 -23.60 -12.49
C SER A 230 -2.65 -22.08 -12.47
N TYR A 231 -3.72 -21.30 -12.57
CA TYR A 231 -3.67 -19.85 -12.73
C TYR A 231 -4.34 -19.07 -11.62
N PHE A 232 -5.25 -19.69 -10.86
CA PHE A 232 -6.06 -18.99 -9.87
C PHE A 232 -6.35 -19.83 -8.63
N ASP A 233 -6.43 -19.15 -7.50
CA ASP A 233 -6.97 -19.66 -6.25
C ASP A 233 -8.33 -19.03 -5.97
N LEU A 234 -9.27 -19.83 -5.43
CA LEU A 234 -10.59 -19.40 -5.02
C LEU A 234 -10.73 -19.59 -3.51
N SER A 235 -10.84 -18.50 -2.80
CA SER A 235 -11.06 -18.48 -1.35
C SER A 235 -12.45 -17.96 -1.01
N SER A 236 -13.03 -18.46 0.06
CA SER A 236 -14.27 -17.91 0.62
C SER A 236 -14.01 -17.16 1.91
N SER A 237 -14.75 -16.08 2.11
CA SER A 237 -14.79 -15.38 3.39
C SER A 237 -16.25 -15.22 3.84
N ILE A 238 -16.46 -15.31 5.13
CA ILE A 238 -17.77 -15.06 5.75
C ILE A 238 -17.75 -13.67 6.37
N THR A 239 -18.67 -12.84 5.93
CA THR A 239 -18.90 -11.51 6.53
C THR A 239 -20.15 -11.59 7.38
N MET A 240 -20.04 -11.25 8.64
CA MET A 240 -21.16 -11.16 9.57
C MET A 240 -21.71 -9.74 9.54
N LYS A 241 -23.02 -9.60 9.40
CA LYS A 241 -23.72 -8.32 9.46
C LYS A 241 -24.88 -8.40 10.44
N VAL A 242 -25.18 -7.29 11.06
CA VAL A 242 -26.33 -7.14 11.96
C VAL A 242 -27.01 -5.81 11.68
N ASP A 243 -28.31 -5.74 11.87
CA ASP A 243 -29.05 -4.50 11.82
C ASP A 243 -28.50 -3.48 12.82
N PHE A 244 -28.43 -2.21 12.38
CA PHE A 244 -27.87 -1.12 13.20
C PHE A 244 -28.60 -0.95 14.54
N LEU A 245 -29.95 -0.93 14.53
CA LEU A 245 -30.71 -0.70 15.76
C LEU A 245 -30.56 -1.85 16.76
N THR A 246 -30.46 -3.08 16.27
CA THR A 246 -30.16 -4.25 17.08
C THR A 246 -28.81 -4.09 17.79
N LEU A 247 -27.76 -3.70 17.06
CA LEU A 247 -26.45 -3.47 17.63
C LEU A 247 -26.44 -2.27 18.59
N ALA A 248 -27.13 -1.18 18.22
CA ALA A 248 -27.23 0.01 19.05
C ALA A 248 -27.92 -0.27 20.39
N LYS A 249 -29.02 -1.01 20.39
CA LYS A 249 -29.74 -1.42 21.61
C LYS A 249 -28.86 -2.34 22.47
N LEU A 250 -28.21 -3.33 21.85
CA LEU A 250 -27.33 -4.25 22.55
C LEU A 250 -26.20 -3.50 23.27
N THR A 251 -25.50 -2.61 22.56
CA THR A 251 -24.37 -1.88 23.12
C THR A 251 -24.79 -0.96 24.27
N GLN A 252 -25.98 -0.38 24.24
CA GLN A 252 -26.50 0.42 25.34
C GLN A 252 -26.94 -0.44 26.54
N THR A 253 -27.60 -1.58 26.29
CA THR A 253 -28.04 -2.48 27.37
C THR A 253 -26.85 -3.09 28.11
N GLU A 254 -25.79 -3.42 27.41
CA GLU A 254 -24.59 -4.08 27.95
C GLU A 254 -23.47 -3.06 28.32
N GLU A 255 -23.73 -1.75 28.20
CA GLU A 255 -22.79 -0.67 28.47
C GLU A 255 -21.45 -0.82 27.70
N ILE A 256 -21.51 -1.30 26.45
CA ILE A 256 -20.35 -1.52 25.58
C ILE A 256 -20.15 -0.29 24.71
N GLU A 257 -18.97 0.33 24.80
CA GLU A 257 -18.59 1.43 23.93
C GLU A 257 -17.94 0.92 22.64
N LEU A 258 -18.55 1.24 21.48
CA LEU A 258 -18.04 0.97 20.15
C LEU A 258 -17.76 2.29 19.43
N ASN A 259 -16.48 2.57 19.16
CA ASN A 259 -16.02 3.79 18.51
C ASN A 259 -15.50 3.47 17.11
N PHE A 260 -16.32 3.69 16.09
CA PHE A 260 -15.92 3.58 14.69
C PHE A 260 -16.79 4.50 13.81
N PRO A 261 -16.26 4.99 12.68
CA PRO A 261 -16.97 5.91 11.81
C PRO A 261 -18.06 5.19 11.03
N VAL A 262 -19.28 5.73 11.06
CA VAL A 262 -20.42 5.34 10.21
C VAL A 262 -20.57 6.38 9.11
N THR A 263 -20.61 5.94 7.85
CA THR A 263 -20.91 6.83 6.73
C THR A 263 -22.41 7.06 6.63
N LEU A 264 -22.82 8.32 6.69
CA LEU A 264 -24.23 8.71 6.51
C LEU A 264 -24.57 8.70 5.03
N THR A 265 -25.13 7.59 4.54
CA THR A 265 -25.68 7.51 3.18
C THR A 265 -26.86 8.47 3.01
N LYS A 266 -27.28 8.74 1.77
CA LYS A 266 -28.45 9.62 1.52
C LYS A 266 -29.73 9.08 2.19
N GLU A 267 -29.85 7.75 2.26
CA GLU A 267 -30.97 7.08 2.93
C GLU A 267 -30.94 7.34 4.43
N ILE A 268 -29.79 7.16 5.08
CA ILE A 268 -29.60 7.45 6.51
C ILE A 268 -29.82 8.95 6.80
N GLN A 269 -29.26 9.83 5.95
CA GLN A 269 -29.49 11.29 6.09
C GLN A 269 -30.96 11.65 6.01
N LYS A 270 -31.73 11.02 5.09
CA LYS A 270 -33.15 11.21 4.97
C LYS A 270 -33.93 10.73 6.20
N GLN A 271 -33.52 9.60 6.79
CA GLN A 271 -34.12 9.06 8.01
C GLN A 271 -33.80 9.92 9.24
N LEU A 272 -32.61 10.49 9.33
CA LEU A 272 -32.22 11.42 10.40
C LEU A 272 -32.92 12.78 10.29
N GLY A 273 -33.22 13.23 9.06
CA GLY A 273 -33.92 14.51 8.83
C GLY A 273 -33.17 15.71 9.44
N GLU A 274 -33.91 16.52 10.23
CA GLU A 274 -33.36 17.73 10.87
C GLU A 274 -32.33 17.43 11.99
N LEU A 275 -32.28 16.20 12.51
CA LEU A 275 -31.35 15.81 13.57
C LEU A 275 -29.88 15.91 13.16
N ILE A 276 -29.58 15.86 11.87
CA ILE A 276 -28.21 16.07 11.35
C ILE A 276 -27.71 17.49 11.66
N ALA A 277 -28.60 18.46 11.73
CA ALA A 277 -28.27 19.86 12.00
C ALA A 277 -28.11 20.18 13.49
N ASP A 278 -28.39 19.22 14.38
CA ASP A 278 -28.21 19.41 15.83
C ASP A 278 -26.74 19.59 16.17
N PRO A 279 -26.35 20.70 16.82
CA PRO A 279 -24.95 20.96 17.19
C PRO A 279 -24.35 19.90 18.12
N SER A 280 -25.17 19.16 18.87
CA SER A 280 -24.71 18.05 19.72
C SER A 280 -24.34 16.80 18.93
N PHE A 281 -24.74 16.74 17.66
CA PHE A 281 -24.48 15.64 16.74
C PHE A 281 -23.27 15.97 15.85
N GLU A 282 -22.08 15.73 16.37
CA GLU A 282 -20.82 16.00 15.65
C GLU A 282 -20.71 15.12 14.40
N VAL A 283 -20.91 15.72 13.24
CA VAL A 283 -20.74 15.09 11.93
C VAL A 283 -19.42 15.55 11.31
N GLU A 284 -18.58 14.60 10.93
CA GLU A 284 -17.37 14.87 10.15
C GLU A 284 -17.73 14.94 8.66
N GLU A 285 -17.49 16.08 8.01
CA GLU A 285 -17.64 16.23 6.57
C GLU A 285 -16.31 16.04 5.86
N ILE A 286 -16.23 14.98 5.03
CA ILE A 286 -15.04 14.69 4.21
C ILE A 286 -15.35 15.06 2.77
N ALA A 287 -14.74 16.14 2.28
CA ALA A 287 -14.83 16.50 0.87
C ALA A 287 -14.06 15.52 -0.01
N SER A 288 -14.68 15.05 -1.07
CA SER A 288 -14.05 14.22 -2.09
C SER A 288 -14.34 14.77 -3.49
N TRP A 289 -13.38 14.63 -4.39
CA TRP A 289 -13.47 15.08 -5.77
C TRP A 289 -13.46 13.87 -6.71
N ARG A 290 -14.39 13.85 -7.67
CA ARG A 290 -14.47 12.84 -8.72
C ARG A 290 -14.22 13.47 -10.08
N LEU A 291 -13.33 12.88 -10.87
CA LEU A 291 -13.11 13.21 -12.27
C LEU A 291 -14.05 12.37 -13.14
N ASN A 292 -14.86 13.02 -13.96
CA ASN A 292 -15.77 12.36 -14.89
C ASN A 292 -15.36 12.70 -16.32
N SER A 293 -15.27 11.70 -17.19
CA SER A 293 -15.06 11.92 -18.63
C SER A 293 -16.34 12.45 -19.27
N ASN A 294 -16.20 13.46 -20.11
CA ASN A 294 -17.33 14.05 -20.86
C ASN A 294 -17.75 13.19 -22.06
N VAL A 295 -16.97 12.15 -22.40
CA VAL A 295 -17.29 11.26 -23.51
C VAL A 295 -18.33 10.22 -23.07
N GLN A 296 -19.58 10.45 -23.43
CA GLN A 296 -20.65 9.45 -23.28
C GLN A 296 -20.47 8.37 -24.36
N GLN A 297 -19.71 7.32 -24.06
CA GLN A 297 -19.79 6.11 -24.87
C GLN A 297 -20.97 5.28 -24.38
N ARG A 298 -22.01 5.18 -25.22
CA ARG A 298 -23.09 4.21 -25.02
C ARG A 298 -22.47 2.81 -25.01
N ARG A 299 -22.47 2.15 -23.85
CA ARG A 299 -22.15 0.71 -23.75
C ARG A 299 -23.19 -0.03 -24.61
N LYS A 300 -22.81 -0.49 -25.79
CA LYS A 300 -23.54 -1.54 -26.50
C LYS A 300 -23.22 -2.84 -25.77
N SER A 301 -24.09 -3.22 -24.86
CA SER A 301 -24.10 -4.57 -24.30
C SER A 301 -24.53 -5.54 -25.41
N THR A 302 -23.58 -6.13 -26.07
CA THR A 302 -23.82 -7.36 -26.81
C THR A 302 -23.82 -8.49 -25.77
N LYS A 303 -25.03 -8.93 -25.37
CA LYS A 303 -25.17 -10.18 -24.63
C LYS A 303 -24.66 -11.31 -25.54
N LYS A 304 -23.40 -11.67 -25.44
CA LYS A 304 -22.93 -12.99 -25.89
C LYS A 304 -23.56 -14.01 -24.94
N ILE A 305 -24.13 -15.08 -25.51
CA ILE A 305 -24.57 -16.25 -24.74
C ILE A 305 -23.27 -16.80 -24.12
N ALA A 306 -23.08 -16.63 -22.82
CA ALA A 306 -21.96 -17.25 -22.12
C ALA A 306 -22.17 -18.79 -22.15
N PRO A 307 -21.12 -19.60 -22.38
CA PRO A 307 -21.20 -21.04 -22.20
C PRO A 307 -21.61 -21.37 -20.76
N GLU A 308 -22.17 -22.58 -20.56
CA GLU A 308 -22.54 -23.04 -19.24
C GLU A 308 -21.27 -23.13 -18.37
N PRO A 309 -21.26 -22.55 -17.16
CA PRO A 309 -20.06 -22.49 -16.32
C PRO A 309 -19.43 -23.85 -16.00
N GLU A 310 -20.24 -24.91 -16.01
CA GLU A 310 -19.80 -26.29 -15.77
C GLU A 310 -18.94 -26.87 -16.90
N SER A 311 -19.09 -26.34 -18.11
CA SER A 311 -18.37 -26.78 -19.31
C SER A 311 -17.19 -25.88 -19.70
N GLU A 312 -16.89 -24.85 -18.91
CA GLU A 312 -15.80 -23.92 -19.21
C GLU A 312 -14.42 -24.59 -19.16
N ASP A 313 -13.62 -24.35 -20.18
CA ASP A 313 -12.21 -24.71 -20.16
C ASP A 313 -11.39 -23.66 -19.37
N LEU A 314 -11.20 -23.95 -18.10
CA LEU A 314 -10.49 -23.05 -17.18
C LEU A 314 -9.01 -22.90 -17.53
N THR A 315 -8.40 -23.89 -18.20
CA THR A 315 -7.01 -23.82 -18.64
C THR A 315 -6.87 -22.83 -19.79
N ALA A 316 -7.71 -22.98 -20.83
CA ALA A 316 -7.71 -22.05 -21.97
C ALA A 316 -8.02 -20.60 -21.53
N LEU A 317 -8.96 -20.41 -20.59
CA LEU A 317 -9.25 -19.09 -20.05
C LEU A 317 -8.08 -18.52 -19.24
N GLY A 318 -7.37 -19.36 -18.46
CA GLY A 318 -6.19 -18.99 -17.72
C GLY A 318 -5.02 -18.57 -18.63
N GLU A 319 -4.80 -19.30 -19.71
CA GLU A 319 -3.81 -18.95 -20.74
C GLU A 319 -4.16 -17.62 -21.40
N ARG A 320 -5.41 -17.42 -21.77
CA ARG A 320 -5.86 -16.15 -22.36
C ARG A 320 -5.68 -14.98 -21.39
N TYR A 321 -6.02 -15.16 -20.12
CA TYR A 321 -5.76 -14.14 -19.10
C TYR A 321 -4.28 -13.78 -19.03
N LYS A 322 -3.39 -14.77 -18.98
CA LYS A 322 -1.93 -14.58 -18.92
C LYS A 322 -1.38 -13.86 -20.15
N GLU A 323 -1.95 -14.12 -21.33
CA GLU A 323 -1.56 -13.48 -22.58
C GLU A 323 -1.87 -11.97 -22.59
N ILE A 324 -3.08 -11.59 -22.19
CA ILE A 324 -3.53 -10.19 -22.28
C ILE A 324 -3.11 -9.34 -21.07
N LEU A 325 -2.81 -9.96 -19.93
CA LEU A 325 -2.52 -9.28 -18.67
C LEU A 325 -1.35 -8.25 -18.74
N PRO A 326 -0.21 -8.55 -19.39
CA PRO A 326 0.92 -7.60 -19.44
C PRO A 326 0.56 -6.29 -20.14
N GLU A 327 -0.09 -6.36 -21.29
CA GLU A 327 -0.50 -5.18 -22.06
C GLU A 327 -1.56 -4.38 -21.29
N TRP A 328 -2.55 -5.07 -20.72
CA TRP A 328 -3.58 -4.44 -19.91
C TRP A 328 -2.96 -3.71 -18.70
N LYS A 329 -2.02 -4.33 -17.96
CA LYS A 329 -1.36 -3.71 -16.79
C LYS A 329 -0.65 -2.40 -17.17
N LEU A 330 0.01 -2.35 -18.30
CA LEU A 330 0.71 -1.14 -18.75
C LEU A 330 -0.27 -0.03 -19.11
N LEU A 331 -1.29 -0.34 -19.90
CA LEU A 331 -2.32 0.63 -20.29
C LEU A 331 -3.15 1.10 -19.09
N ASP A 332 -3.53 0.21 -18.19
CA ASP A 332 -4.25 0.55 -16.95
C ASP A 332 -3.43 1.53 -16.10
N SER A 333 -2.15 1.23 -15.91
CA SER A 333 -1.23 2.11 -15.19
C SER A 333 -1.07 3.49 -15.85
N GLU A 334 -1.05 3.57 -17.20
CA GLU A 334 -0.96 4.85 -17.91
C GLU A 334 -2.27 5.65 -17.80
N VAL A 335 -3.41 5.00 -17.97
CA VAL A 335 -4.74 5.63 -17.85
C VAL A 335 -4.97 6.19 -16.44
N GLU A 336 -4.67 5.41 -15.40
CA GLU A 336 -4.83 5.86 -14.01
C GLU A 336 -3.86 7.00 -13.66
N HIS A 337 -2.61 6.94 -14.14
CA HIS A 337 -1.66 8.04 -13.97
C HIS A 337 -2.11 9.34 -14.64
N LEU A 338 -2.62 9.27 -15.85
CA LEU A 338 -3.16 10.43 -16.56
C LEU A 338 -4.38 11.02 -15.82
N LYS A 339 -5.28 10.18 -15.34
CA LYS A 339 -6.43 10.61 -14.50
C LYS A 339 -5.97 11.37 -13.26
N ASP A 340 -4.99 10.84 -12.54
CA ASP A 340 -4.46 11.47 -11.32
C ASP A 340 -3.83 12.83 -11.62
N ARG A 341 -3.02 12.94 -12.67
CA ARG A 341 -2.42 14.20 -13.13
C ARG A 341 -3.50 15.22 -13.52
N ILE A 342 -4.47 14.84 -14.35
CA ILE A 342 -5.56 15.72 -14.78
C ILE A 342 -6.35 16.21 -13.56
N LYS A 343 -6.72 15.31 -12.64
CA LYS A 343 -7.45 15.67 -11.43
C LYS A 343 -6.68 16.68 -10.58
N LYS A 344 -5.39 16.45 -10.33
CA LYS A 344 -4.52 17.35 -9.55
C LYS A 344 -4.38 18.70 -10.24
N ALA A 345 -4.15 18.71 -11.56
CA ALA A 345 -4.02 19.94 -12.33
C ALA A 345 -5.33 20.75 -12.35
N MET A 346 -6.49 20.10 -12.54
CA MET A 346 -7.78 20.77 -12.47
C MET A 346 -8.04 21.41 -11.11
N LEU A 347 -7.72 20.71 -10.00
CA LEU A 347 -7.85 21.25 -8.65
C LEU A 347 -6.95 22.46 -8.42
N VAL A 348 -5.67 22.36 -8.76
CA VAL A 348 -4.69 23.44 -8.53
C VAL A 348 -4.98 24.65 -9.44
N GLN A 349 -5.41 24.42 -10.67
CA GLN A 349 -5.79 25.47 -11.61
C GLN A 349 -7.21 26.03 -11.41
N ASN A 350 -7.95 25.53 -10.40
CA ASN A 350 -9.36 25.90 -10.12
C ASN A 350 -10.28 25.73 -11.33
N LYS A 351 -10.10 24.66 -12.11
CA LYS A 351 -10.90 24.36 -13.30
C LYS A 351 -11.85 23.21 -13.04
N GLU A 352 -13.14 23.47 -13.00
CA GLU A 352 -14.17 22.43 -12.83
C GLU A 352 -14.49 21.71 -14.15
N ASN A 353 -14.28 22.35 -15.28
CA ASN A 353 -14.61 21.81 -16.60
C ASN A 353 -13.45 22.00 -17.59
N THR A 354 -13.22 21.00 -18.42
CA THR A 354 -12.35 21.01 -19.59
C THR A 354 -13.11 20.40 -20.78
N PRO A 355 -12.59 20.45 -22.02
CA PRO A 355 -13.24 19.77 -23.15
C PRO A 355 -13.48 18.27 -22.89
N HIS A 356 -12.60 17.63 -22.12
CA HIS A 356 -12.60 16.17 -21.93
C HIS A 356 -13.11 15.72 -20.57
N PHE A 357 -13.09 16.57 -19.54
CA PHE A 357 -13.41 16.20 -18.17
C PHE A 357 -14.23 17.24 -17.43
N LYS A 358 -15.05 16.73 -16.52
CA LYS A 358 -15.73 17.51 -15.48
C LYS A 358 -15.27 17.03 -14.10
N LEU A 359 -14.86 17.98 -13.26
CA LEU A 359 -14.59 17.75 -11.85
C LEU A 359 -15.87 17.99 -11.05
N SER A 360 -16.29 17.01 -10.26
CA SER A 360 -17.44 17.16 -9.36
C SER A 360 -17.00 16.93 -7.93
N SER A 361 -17.45 17.80 -7.03
CA SER A 361 -17.27 17.61 -5.60
C SER A 361 -18.44 16.78 -5.04
N SER A 362 -18.14 15.97 -4.05
CA SER A 362 -19.12 15.34 -3.18
C SER A 362 -18.60 15.35 -1.76
N SER A 363 -19.47 15.56 -0.79
CA SER A 363 -19.12 15.38 0.61
C SER A 363 -19.63 14.03 1.10
N ILE A 364 -18.83 13.41 1.93
CA ILE A 364 -19.20 12.21 2.67
C ILE A 364 -19.32 12.64 4.14
N LEU A 365 -20.49 12.47 4.69
CA LEU A 365 -20.73 12.73 6.09
C LEU A 365 -20.46 11.46 6.89
N LYS A 366 -19.69 11.57 7.95
CA LYS A 366 -19.40 10.50 8.91
C LYS A 366 -19.75 10.92 10.31
N VAL A 367 -20.17 9.96 11.12
CA VAL A 367 -20.43 10.12 12.53
C VAL A 367 -19.90 8.91 13.28
N ASP A 368 -19.50 9.10 14.53
CA ASP A 368 -19.13 7.98 15.39
C ASP A 368 -20.35 7.11 15.71
N PHE A 369 -20.17 5.77 15.68
CA PHE A 369 -21.26 4.82 15.95
C PHE A 369 -21.90 5.03 17.31
N ALA A 370 -21.13 5.25 18.37
CA ALA A 370 -21.67 5.40 19.72
C ALA A 370 -22.60 6.63 19.82
N LYS A 371 -22.22 7.74 19.17
CA LYS A 371 -23.04 8.95 19.10
C LYS A 371 -24.33 8.70 18.32
N LEU A 372 -24.23 8.04 17.16
CA LEU A 372 -25.38 7.70 16.33
C LEU A 372 -26.34 6.74 17.05
N ALA A 373 -25.79 5.72 17.70
CA ALA A 373 -26.57 4.73 18.46
C ALA A 373 -27.32 5.38 19.64
N LYS A 374 -26.64 6.26 20.38
CA LYS A 374 -27.26 7.01 21.48
C LYS A 374 -28.42 7.88 20.98
N LEU A 375 -28.20 8.61 19.89
CA LEU A 375 -29.23 9.46 19.29
C LEU A 375 -30.42 8.62 18.81
N ALA A 376 -30.18 7.58 18.01
CA ALA A 376 -31.25 6.75 17.44
C ALA A 376 -32.11 6.11 18.51
N VAL A 377 -31.53 5.59 19.59
CA VAL A 377 -32.29 4.96 20.67
C VAL A 377 -33.01 6.00 21.55
N SER A 378 -32.37 7.14 21.86
CA SER A 378 -32.99 8.18 22.74
C SER A 378 -34.14 8.91 22.08
N VAL A 379 -34.07 9.15 20.77
CA VAL A 379 -35.10 9.89 20.02
C VAL A 379 -36.09 8.93 19.33
N GLY A 380 -35.78 7.63 19.27
CA GLY A 380 -36.60 6.62 18.64
C GLY A 380 -36.61 6.68 17.11
N VAL A 381 -35.46 7.09 16.52
CA VAL A 381 -35.29 7.13 15.06
C VAL A 381 -34.99 5.73 14.54
N GLU A 382 -35.79 5.25 13.61
CA GLU A 382 -35.55 3.99 12.92
C GLU A 382 -34.55 4.20 11.78
N LEU A 383 -33.34 3.67 11.97
CA LEU A 383 -32.27 3.67 10.94
C LEU A 383 -32.13 2.26 10.38
N ASP A 384 -32.50 2.11 9.11
CA ASP A 384 -32.49 0.82 8.41
C ASP A 384 -31.20 0.66 7.59
N PHE A 385 -30.17 0.08 8.21
CA PHE A 385 -28.96 -0.34 7.52
C PHE A 385 -28.19 -1.41 8.30
N MET A 386 -27.40 -2.19 7.59
CA MET A 386 -26.61 -3.28 8.16
C MET A 386 -25.20 -2.83 8.54
N VAL A 387 -24.76 -3.18 9.73
CA VAL A 387 -23.39 -2.99 10.22
C VAL A 387 -22.59 -4.27 10.05
N THR A 388 -21.42 -4.16 9.44
CA THR A 388 -20.47 -5.29 9.34
C THR A 388 -19.77 -5.48 10.68
N LEU A 389 -19.88 -6.67 11.25
CA LEU A 389 -19.19 -7.05 12.49
C LEU A 389 -17.71 -7.33 12.19
N THR A 390 -16.91 -6.27 12.16
CA THR A 390 -15.46 -6.36 11.98
C THR A 390 -14.80 -7.10 13.16
N GLN A 391 -13.56 -7.55 13.01
CA GLN A 391 -12.80 -8.16 14.11
C GLN A 391 -12.74 -7.25 15.36
N TYR A 392 -12.62 -5.93 15.16
CA TYR A 392 -12.68 -4.95 16.24
C TYR A 392 -14.01 -5.02 17.00
N ILE A 393 -15.14 -4.97 16.29
CA ILE A 393 -16.47 -5.02 16.89
C ILE A 393 -16.68 -6.36 17.61
N GLN A 394 -16.37 -7.48 16.96
CA GLN A 394 -16.48 -8.82 17.55
C GLN A 394 -15.66 -8.94 18.83
N LYS A 395 -14.42 -8.44 18.83
CA LYS A 395 -13.56 -8.45 20.03
C LYS A 395 -14.14 -7.59 21.16
N ARG A 396 -14.75 -6.45 20.85
CA ARG A 396 -15.37 -5.57 21.85
C ARG A 396 -16.66 -6.15 22.43
N LEU A 397 -17.46 -6.81 21.59
CA LEU A 397 -18.68 -7.49 22.04
C LEU A 397 -18.39 -8.74 22.87
N GLY A 398 -17.29 -9.46 22.58
CA GLY A 398 -16.95 -10.69 23.28
C GLY A 398 -18.11 -11.70 23.27
N GLU A 399 -18.43 -12.30 24.43
CA GLU A 399 -19.52 -13.28 24.56
C GLU A 399 -20.93 -12.69 24.38
N VAL A 400 -21.05 -11.36 24.52
CA VAL A 400 -22.34 -10.67 24.38
C VAL A 400 -22.91 -10.77 22.96
N ILE A 401 -22.05 -11.00 21.96
CA ILE A 401 -22.46 -11.24 20.56
C ILE A 401 -23.46 -12.40 20.46
N ASN A 402 -23.39 -13.39 21.32
CA ASN A 402 -24.29 -14.56 21.34
C ASN A 402 -25.74 -14.16 21.63
N LYS A 403 -25.98 -13.01 22.26
CA LYS A 403 -27.33 -12.49 22.54
C LYS A 403 -28.07 -12.06 21.27
N ILE A 404 -27.34 -11.80 20.18
CA ILE A 404 -27.90 -11.39 18.89
C ILE A 404 -27.56 -12.36 17.77
N ASP A 405 -27.04 -13.55 18.05
CA ASP A 405 -26.57 -14.51 17.04
C ASP A 405 -27.65 -14.86 16.01
N VAL A 406 -28.90 -15.01 16.44
CA VAL A 406 -30.07 -15.29 15.55
C VAL A 406 -30.35 -14.11 14.59
N GLN A 407 -29.89 -12.90 14.90
CA GLN A 407 -30.09 -11.67 14.10
C GLN A 407 -28.87 -11.35 13.24
N ILE A 408 -27.79 -12.15 13.34
CA ILE A 408 -26.60 -11.99 12.53
C ILE A 408 -26.81 -12.63 11.17
N GLU A 409 -26.67 -11.82 10.12
CA GLU A 409 -26.66 -12.29 8.75
C GLU A 409 -25.25 -12.71 8.36
N TYR A 410 -25.07 -13.97 7.95
CA TYR A 410 -23.80 -14.53 7.48
C TYR A 410 -23.75 -14.52 5.95
N ILE A 411 -22.95 -13.62 5.39
CA ILE A 411 -22.80 -13.48 3.94
C ILE A 411 -21.50 -14.14 3.50
N THR A 412 -21.60 -15.24 2.73
CA THR A 412 -20.44 -15.86 2.10
C THR A 412 -20.07 -15.11 0.83
N SER A 413 -18.84 -14.63 0.76
CA SER A 413 -18.26 -14.04 -0.45
C SER A 413 -17.08 -14.88 -0.94
N TRP A 414 -16.91 -14.94 -2.28
CA TRP A 414 -15.85 -15.68 -2.91
C TRP A 414 -14.88 -14.70 -3.58
N ARG A 415 -13.59 -14.85 -3.29
CA ARG A 415 -12.51 -14.07 -3.88
C ARG A 415 -11.63 -14.99 -4.71
N MET A 416 -11.42 -14.65 -5.98
CA MET A 416 -10.47 -15.28 -6.86
C MET A 416 -9.18 -14.46 -6.91
N THR A 417 -8.05 -15.11 -6.72
CA THR A 417 -6.72 -14.50 -6.75
C THR A 417 -5.91 -15.16 -7.86
N ALA A 418 -5.31 -14.36 -8.74
CA ALA A 418 -4.41 -14.89 -9.76
C ALA A 418 -3.11 -15.35 -9.10
N LYS A 419 -2.62 -16.52 -9.51
CA LYS A 419 -1.30 -17.01 -9.13
C LYS A 419 -0.26 -16.29 -9.97
N THR A 420 0.57 -15.49 -9.33
CA THR A 420 1.75 -14.89 -9.95
C THR A 420 2.95 -15.71 -9.56
N VAL A 421 3.75 -16.10 -10.53
CA VAL A 421 5.02 -16.82 -10.29
C VAL A 421 6.05 -15.93 -9.57
N GLU A 422 5.75 -14.62 -9.43
CA GLU A 422 6.70 -13.59 -9.03
C GLU A 422 6.41 -12.97 -7.65
N ASP A 423 5.23 -13.19 -7.07
CA ASP A 423 4.86 -12.58 -5.78
C ASP A 423 5.29 -13.39 -4.54
N GLU A 424 5.78 -14.63 -4.73
CA GLU A 424 6.24 -15.48 -3.61
C GLU A 424 7.54 -14.97 -2.95
N GLU A 425 8.27 -14.05 -3.62
CA GLU A 425 9.51 -13.49 -3.08
C GLU A 425 9.31 -12.15 -2.32
N GLU A 426 8.13 -11.51 -2.39
CA GLU A 426 7.91 -10.23 -1.67
C GLU A 426 7.58 -10.41 -0.18
N GLU A 427 7.27 -11.62 0.28
CA GLU A 427 6.90 -11.91 1.66
C GLU A 427 7.87 -12.85 2.39
N ILE A 428 9.08 -13.05 1.91
CA ILE A 428 10.07 -13.69 2.77
C ILE A 428 10.60 -12.58 3.71
N PRO A 429 10.14 -12.53 4.96
CA PRO A 429 10.85 -11.80 5.97
C PRO A 429 12.14 -12.58 6.20
N PHE A 430 13.24 -12.06 5.73
CA PHE A 430 14.54 -12.51 6.19
C PHE A 430 14.72 -12.20 7.65
#